data_0c2575010eba4d58d56c3b04a2589442
#
_entry.id   0c2575010eba4d58d56c3b04a2589442
#
_cell.length_a   1.000
_cell.length_b   1.000
_cell.length_c   1.000
_cell.angle_alpha   90.00
_cell.angle_beta   90.00
_cell.angle_gamma   90.00
#
_symmetry.space_group_name_H-M   'P 1'
#
loop_
_entity.id
_entity.type
_entity.pdbx_description
1 polymer ?
#
loop_
_entity_poly.entity_id
_entity_poly.type
_entity_poly.pdbx_seq_one_letter_code
_entity_poly.pdbx_strand_id
1 'polypeptide(L)'
;MVENQKMIGTQKVPIITLADVGVSFGAVKALNDVELTILPGECVGVVGHNGAGKSTLVNVINGRLSSTRGDVSYDGEQSAADFRNALLARNAGIRSVFQELSLCPNLTVLENYRIPYRNMPRRAWRRNAASAVRASLDAVFPGNAIDPYSVVDDLPIADRQMVEIAIAFSRRDIDARLVILDEPTSSLDGAIADQLLAYIKKFCADGGAIIFISHMMGEIFDVASRIVVMKDGFIIQDNAARHFTRDGLVDAMGHVVPDTAEVTGAKKRQEFGPEVLRMENGLNARQGEVVGLAGLAGHGQAEALAQCFLARTSDWSASRDPAVVFVAGDRSRDGVMPLWSIMRNLSLQTLVEFSRTFLVDRKAERKVADEWHRKIGIKTDDLENPILSLSGGNQQKVLFSRALASSAPIVVMDDPMRGVDVGTKKEVYRMIRAEAEKGRTFLWYSTETDEILECDRVFVFRDSEIAAELQGDQITEENMLRASFEMQEAGQ
;
A
#
# COMPACT_ATOMS: atom_id res chain seq x y z
N MET A 1 28.30 1.38 58.36
CA MET A 1 28.30 2.59 57.53
C MET A 1 28.41 2.10 56.10
N VAL A 2 27.29 1.83 55.46
CA VAL A 2 26.63 2.64 54.49
C VAL A 2 27.43 2.71 53.15
N GLU A 3 27.08 1.88 52.24
CA GLU A 3 27.15 2.22 50.79
C GLU A 3 25.85 1.82 50.14
N ASN A 4 24.92 2.78 50.17
CA ASN A 4 23.73 2.85 49.34
C ASN A 4 24.09 3.73 48.13
N GLN A 5 24.75 3.22 47.09
CA GLN A 5 24.85 3.91 45.85
C GLN A 5 23.61 3.59 45.00
N LYS A 6 22.74 4.59 44.92
CA LYS A 6 21.62 4.75 44.02
C LYS A 6 22.00 4.34 42.58
N MET A 7 21.33 3.31 42.08
CA MET A 7 21.14 3.16 40.64
C MET A 7 20.19 4.27 40.18
N ILE A 8 20.74 5.39 39.78
CA ILE A 8 20.04 6.41 39.01
C ILE A 8 19.90 5.80 37.62
N GLY A 9 18.72 5.24 37.32
CA GLY A 9 18.36 4.87 35.97
C GLY A 9 18.46 6.14 35.10
N THR A 10 19.36 6.13 34.13
CA THR A 10 19.43 7.15 33.09
C THR A 10 18.08 7.17 32.37
N GLN A 11 17.21 8.12 32.71
CA GLN A 11 15.98 8.36 31.96
C GLN A 11 16.38 8.66 30.52
N LYS A 12 15.98 7.79 29.58
CA LYS A 12 16.20 8.02 28.15
C LYS A 12 15.44 9.30 27.77
N VAL A 13 16.13 10.27 27.19
CA VAL A 13 15.50 11.48 26.66
C VAL A 13 14.64 11.07 25.47
N PRO A 14 13.35 11.44 25.43
CA PRO A 14 12.48 11.17 24.29
C PRO A 14 13.00 11.84 23.01
N ILE A 15 12.87 11.14 21.87
CA ILE A 15 13.16 11.75 20.56
C ILE A 15 12.08 12.74 20.18
N ILE A 16 10.82 12.40 20.50
CA ILE A 16 9.67 13.27 20.30
C ILE A 16 8.63 13.03 21.40
N THR A 17 7.97 14.11 21.81
CA THR A 17 6.81 14.07 22.71
C THR A 17 5.70 14.95 22.14
N LEU A 18 4.51 14.39 22.06
CA LEU A 18 3.26 15.10 21.77
C LEU A 18 2.46 15.16 23.08
N ALA A 19 2.01 16.35 23.46
CA ALA A 19 1.21 16.60 24.65
C ALA A 19 -0.07 17.35 24.27
N ASP A 20 -1.24 16.75 24.51
CA ASP A 20 -2.57 17.29 24.20
C ASP A 20 -2.74 17.75 22.74
N VAL A 21 -2.08 17.06 21.79
CA VAL A 21 -2.02 17.50 20.38
C VAL A 21 -3.36 17.31 19.69
N GLY A 22 -3.88 18.41 19.15
CA GLY A 22 -5.08 18.45 18.32
C GLY A 22 -4.79 19.06 16.94
N VAL A 23 -5.45 18.53 15.90
CA VAL A 23 -5.41 19.06 14.54
C VAL A 23 -6.79 19.11 13.96
N SER A 24 -7.18 20.25 13.39
CA SER A 24 -8.48 20.45 12.75
C SER A 24 -8.35 21.03 11.35
N PHE A 25 -9.12 20.49 10.41
CA PHE A 25 -9.27 20.98 9.04
C PHE A 25 -10.73 21.46 8.87
N GLY A 26 -10.94 22.75 9.05
CA GLY A 26 -12.30 23.32 9.09
C GLY A 26 -13.13 22.69 10.22
N ALA A 27 -14.23 22.02 9.89
CA ALA A 27 -15.09 21.34 10.85
C ALA A 27 -14.61 19.93 11.25
N VAL A 28 -13.65 19.37 10.53
CA VAL A 28 -13.15 18.01 10.76
C VAL A 28 -11.98 18.05 11.73
N LYS A 29 -12.14 17.38 12.87
CA LYS A 29 -11.06 17.15 13.83
C LYS A 29 -10.32 15.88 13.46
N ALA A 30 -9.10 16.02 12.94
CA ALA A 30 -8.28 14.90 12.50
C ALA A 30 -7.42 14.27 13.59
N LEU A 31 -7.01 15.06 14.59
CA LEU A 31 -6.41 14.60 15.85
C LEU A 31 -7.10 15.27 17.02
N ASN A 32 -7.31 14.52 18.10
CA ASN A 32 -7.96 14.96 19.31
C ASN A 32 -7.14 14.50 20.53
N ASP A 33 -6.60 15.46 21.30
CA ASP A 33 -5.94 15.24 22.59
C ASP A 33 -4.94 14.06 22.55
N VAL A 34 -4.06 14.08 21.54
CA VAL A 34 -3.10 13.00 21.32
C VAL A 34 -1.91 13.16 22.24
N GLU A 35 -1.68 12.16 23.09
CA GLU A 35 -0.52 11.96 23.94
C GLU A 35 0.36 10.86 23.35
N LEU A 36 1.60 11.17 22.97
CA LEU A 36 2.52 10.16 22.43
C LEU A 36 3.97 10.54 22.72
N THR A 37 4.73 9.62 23.26
CA THR A 37 6.16 9.77 23.49
C THR A 37 6.93 8.65 22.82
N ILE A 38 7.97 8.97 22.05
CA ILE A 38 8.82 7.98 21.37
C ILE A 38 10.22 8.02 22.00
N LEU A 39 10.65 6.86 22.49
CA LEU A 39 11.95 6.68 23.15
C LEU A 39 12.96 6.00 22.23
N PRO A 40 14.27 6.25 22.40
CA PRO A 40 15.30 5.50 21.70
C PRO A 40 15.21 3.98 21.98
N GLY A 41 15.33 3.16 20.92
CA GLY A 41 15.37 1.70 21.01
C GLY A 41 13.99 1.04 20.94
N GLU A 42 12.89 1.77 20.68
CA GLU A 42 11.57 1.16 20.55
C GLU A 42 11.07 1.12 19.10
N CYS A 43 10.31 0.10 18.80
CA CYS A 43 9.48 0.03 17.60
C CYS A 43 8.02 0.18 18.03
N VAL A 44 7.37 1.27 17.62
CA VAL A 44 5.96 1.57 17.94
C VAL A 44 5.12 1.24 16.72
N GLY A 45 4.31 0.19 16.82
CA GLY A 45 3.29 -0.14 15.82
C GLY A 45 2.10 0.82 15.96
N VAL A 46 1.73 1.53 14.89
CA VAL A 46 0.55 2.39 14.90
C VAL A 46 -0.52 1.79 13.99
N VAL A 47 -1.64 1.40 14.59
CA VAL A 47 -2.76 0.74 13.93
C VAL A 47 -4.05 1.54 14.06
N GLY A 48 -4.98 1.31 13.17
CA GLY A 48 -6.28 1.98 13.15
C GLY A 48 -6.88 1.95 11.75
N HIS A 49 -8.21 2.11 11.66
CA HIS A 49 -8.90 2.17 10.37
C HIS A 49 -8.47 3.39 9.54
N ASN A 50 -8.81 3.39 8.24
CA ASN A 50 -8.55 4.56 7.38
C ASN A 50 -9.41 5.74 7.83
N GLY A 51 -8.76 6.91 7.99
CA GLY A 51 -9.38 8.06 8.60
C GLY A 51 -9.22 8.14 10.13
N ALA A 52 -8.55 7.16 10.77
CA ALA A 52 -8.26 7.20 12.22
C ALA A 52 -7.30 8.31 12.65
N GLY A 53 -6.64 9.01 11.70
CA GLY A 53 -5.72 10.09 11.98
C GLY A 53 -4.23 9.73 11.84
N LYS A 54 -3.88 8.49 11.44
CA LYS A 54 -2.47 8.01 11.34
C LYS A 54 -1.58 8.92 10.48
N SER A 55 -1.99 9.22 9.25
CA SER A 55 -1.21 10.09 8.35
C SER A 55 -1.13 11.54 8.87
N THR A 56 -2.15 12.02 9.58
CA THR A 56 -2.11 13.33 10.24
C THR A 56 -1.09 13.33 11.38
N LEU A 57 -1.07 12.27 12.19
CA LEU A 57 -0.07 12.06 13.25
C LEU A 57 1.35 12.06 12.67
N VAL A 58 1.60 11.30 11.60
CA VAL A 58 2.90 11.28 10.90
C VAL A 58 3.31 12.67 10.42
N ASN A 59 2.39 13.43 9.83
CA ASN A 59 2.68 14.78 9.34
C ASN A 59 3.01 15.77 10.49
N VAL A 60 2.37 15.61 11.66
CA VAL A 60 2.72 16.39 12.86
C VAL A 60 4.11 16.00 13.36
N ILE A 61 4.42 14.71 13.48
CA ILE A 61 5.72 14.21 13.94
C ILE A 61 6.85 14.68 13.01
N ASN A 62 6.63 14.70 11.70
CA ASN A 62 7.57 15.20 10.70
C ASN A 62 7.69 16.73 10.66
N GLY A 63 6.86 17.44 11.43
CA GLY A 63 6.79 18.90 11.40
C GLY A 63 6.28 19.49 10.09
N ARG A 64 5.64 18.69 9.22
CA ARG A 64 4.98 19.15 7.99
C ARG A 64 3.64 19.81 8.26
N LEU A 65 3.01 19.44 9.37
CA LEU A 65 1.73 19.96 9.82
C LEU A 65 1.89 20.47 11.25
N SER A 66 1.49 21.71 11.48
CA SER A 66 1.45 22.28 12.82
C SER A 66 0.19 21.84 13.56
N SER A 67 0.32 21.55 14.86
CA SER A 67 -0.82 21.33 15.73
C SER A 67 -1.67 22.60 15.82
N THR A 68 -2.99 22.44 15.89
CA THR A 68 -3.91 23.56 16.20
C THR A 68 -4.06 23.77 17.71
N ARG A 69 -3.69 22.77 18.51
CA ARG A 69 -3.69 22.75 19.97
C ARG A 69 -2.62 21.79 20.49
N GLY A 70 -2.14 22.01 21.70
CA GLY A 70 -1.14 21.18 22.36
C GLY A 70 0.28 21.44 21.88
N ASP A 71 1.22 20.75 22.50
CA ASP A 71 2.64 20.98 22.33
C ASP A 71 3.34 19.78 21.68
N VAL A 72 4.28 20.07 20.78
CA VAL A 72 5.19 19.08 20.19
C VAL A 72 6.59 19.46 20.60
N SER A 73 7.35 18.55 21.19
CA SER A 73 8.75 18.76 21.52
C SER A 73 9.66 17.72 20.88
N TYR A 74 10.78 18.17 20.37
CA TYR A 74 11.83 17.35 19.75
C TYR A 74 13.09 17.43 20.62
N ASP A 75 13.62 16.28 21.07
CA ASP A 75 14.77 16.21 22.00
C ASP A 75 14.58 17.08 23.26
N GLY A 76 13.35 17.29 23.70
CA GLY A 76 13.00 18.16 24.82
C GLY A 76 12.90 19.65 24.50
N GLU A 77 13.17 20.07 23.26
CA GLU A 77 12.93 21.44 22.80
C GLU A 77 11.50 21.59 22.29
N GLN A 78 10.73 22.51 22.92
CA GLN A 78 9.37 22.82 22.46
C GLN A 78 9.39 23.45 21.07
N SER A 79 8.54 22.94 20.22
CA SER A 79 8.26 23.50 18.91
C SER A 79 7.38 24.75 19.08
N ALA A 80 7.89 25.92 18.68
CA ALA A 80 7.02 27.07 18.47
C ALA A 80 6.10 26.79 17.27
N ALA A 81 4.85 27.29 17.29
CA ALA A 81 3.80 27.04 16.27
C ALA A 81 4.15 27.60 14.87
N ASP A 82 5.40 27.54 14.44
CA ASP A 82 5.96 28.16 13.24
C ASP A 82 6.57 27.13 12.28
N PHE A 83 6.81 27.54 11.03
CA PHE A 83 7.47 26.82 9.92
C PHE A 83 8.83 26.15 10.25
N ARG A 84 9.30 26.25 11.49
CA ARG A 84 10.54 25.65 11.99
C ARG A 84 10.40 24.18 12.36
N ASN A 85 9.18 23.63 12.46
CA ASN A 85 8.93 22.27 12.95
C ASN A 85 9.59 21.21 12.08
N ALA A 86 9.54 21.35 10.75
CA ALA A 86 10.21 20.43 9.84
C ALA A 86 11.75 20.45 9.98
N LEU A 87 12.32 21.61 10.34
CA LEU A 87 13.76 21.73 10.61
C LEU A 87 14.12 21.10 11.95
N LEU A 88 13.30 21.29 12.99
CA LEU A 88 13.49 20.66 14.30
C LEU A 88 13.38 19.14 14.20
N ALA A 89 12.35 18.62 13.55
CA ALA A 89 12.17 17.19 13.29
C ALA A 89 13.39 16.61 12.56
N ARG A 90 13.86 17.28 11.50
CA ARG A 90 15.05 16.87 10.76
C ARG A 90 16.32 16.88 11.64
N ASN A 91 16.50 17.91 12.46
CA ASN A 91 17.66 18.06 13.36
C ASN A 91 17.64 17.01 14.48
N ALA A 92 16.45 16.60 14.92
CA ALA A 92 16.25 15.48 15.85
C ALA A 92 16.50 14.10 15.20
N GLY A 93 16.82 14.03 13.89
CA GLY A 93 17.07 12.79 13.16
C GLY A 93 15.80 12.04 12.77
N ILE A 94 14.66 12.73 12.65
CA ILE A 94 13.40 12.13 12.20
C ILE A 94 13.36 12.04 10.68
N ARG A 95 12.94 10.87 10.16
CA ARG A 95 12.81 10.59 8.72
C ARG A 95 11.57 9.77 8.47
N SER A 96 11.06 9.82 7.23
CA SER A 96 9.85 9.10 6.85
C SER A 96 9.96 8.49 5.47
N VAL A 97 9.39 7.30 5.38
CA VAL A 97 8.99 6.62 4.16
C VAL A 97 7.47 6.68 4.13
N PHE A 98 6.90 7.20 3.05
CA PHE A 98 5.46 7.39 2.92
C PHE A 98 4.86 6.27 2.08
N GLN A 99 3.57 6.03 2.24
CA GLN A 99 2.81 5.08 1.43
C GLN A 99 2.90 5.40 -0.07
N GLU A 100 2.84 6.69 -0.44
CA GLU A 100 3.14 7.14 -1.80
C GLU A 100 4.62 7.54 -1.87
N LEU A 101 5.36 6.91 -2.79
CA LEU A 101 6.80 7.15 -2.96
C LEU A 101 7.09 8.62 -3.20
N SER A 102 8.02 9.17 -2.43
CA SER A 102 8.44 10.58 -2.53
C SER A 102 9.61 10.80 -3.48
N LEU A 103 10.03 9.76 -4.19
CA LEU A 103 11.13 9.84 -5.17
C LEU A 103 10.73 10.63 -6.41
N CYS A 104 11.69 11.41 -6.94
CA CYS A 104 11.53 12.08 -8.24
C CYS A 104 11.79 11.05 -9.36
N PRO A 105 10.77 10.67 -10.16
CA PRO A 105 10.87 9.54 -11.08
C PRO A 105 11.90 9.77 -12.20
N ASN A 106 12.05 10.98 -12.69
CA ASN A 106 12.96 11.38 -13.77
C ASN A 106 14.40 11.64 -13.32
N LEU A 107 14.72 11.39 -12.06
CA LEU A 107 16.08 11.49 -11.52
C LEU A 107 16.64 10.09 -11.25
N THR A 108 17.97 9.99 -11.24
CA THR A 108 18.65 8.76 -10.82
C THR A 108 18.50 8.52 -9.31
N VAL A 109 18.74 7.29 -8.88
CA VAL A 109 18.73 6.91 -7.46
C VAL A 109 19.68 7.79 -6.64
N LEU A 110 20.92 8.02 -7.14
CA LEU A 110 21.88 8.88 -6.45
C LEU A 110 21.51 10.37 -6.43
N GLU A 111 20.76 10.86 -7.43
CA GLU A 111 20.25 12.22 -7.46
C GLU A 111 19.11 12.38 -6.47
N ASN A 112 18.21 11.40 -6.36
CA ASN A 112 17.20 11.34 -5.31
C ASN A 112 17.82 11.32 -3.92
N TYR A 113 18.88 10.54 -3.71
CA TYR A 113 19.63 10.54 -2.45
C TYR A 113 20.17 11.91 -2.10
N ARG A 114 20.57 12.72 -3.09
CA ARG A 114 21.12 14.06 -2.87
C ARG A 114 20.08 15.09 -2.46
N ILE A 115 18.82 14.95 -2.84
CA ILE A 115 17.77 15.94 -2.57
C ILE A 115 17.74 16.35 -1.09
N PRO A 116 17.67 15.42 -0.13
CA PRO A 116 17.69 15.75 1.29
C PRO A 116 19.08 16.21 1.82
N TYR A 117 20.16 16.09 1.02
CA TYR A 117 21.55 16.41 1.41
C TYR A 117 22.08 17.66 0.74
N ARG A 118 21.53 18.80 1.04
CA ARG A 118 21.93 20.09 0.42
C ARG A 118 23.39 20.45 0.63
N ASN A 119 24.02 19.98 1.71
CA ASN A 119 25.38 20.31 2.11
C ASN A 119 26.44 19.33 1.55
N MET A 120 26.07 18.40 0.70
CA MET A 120 27.03 17.46 0.11
C MET A 120 28.07 18.20 -0.73
N PRO A 121 29.40 17.96 -0.51
CA PRO A 121 30.47 18.64 -1.25
C PRO A 121 30.28 18.49 -2.77
N ARG A 122 30.43 19.60 -3.52
CA ARG A 122 30.25 19.59 -4.97
C ARG A 122 31.21 18.64 -5.70
N ARG A 123 32.47 18.52 -5.18
CA ARG A 123 33.47 17.60 -5.74
C ARG A 123 33.19 16.17 -5.28
N ALA A 124 33.25 15.21 -6.22
CA ALA A 124 33.07 13.77 -6.00
C ALA A 124 31.70 13.35 -5.41
N TRP A 125 30.70 14.24 -5.39
CA TRP A 125 29.40 13.96 -4.77
C TRP A 125 28.74 12.68 -5.36
N ARG A 126 28.83 12.49 -6.69
CA ARG A 126 28.25 11.30 -7.35
C ARG A 126 28.85 10.01 -6.80
N ARG A 127 30.16 9.94 -6.68
CA ARG A 127 30.86 8.76 -6.14
C ARG A 127 30.50 8.55 -4.66
N ASN A 128 30.46 9.61 -3.87
CA ASN A 128 30.14 9.53 -2.45
C ASN A 128 28.64 9.14 -2.25
N ALA A 129 27.75 9.72 -3.04
CA ALA A 129 26.32 9.36 -3.02
C ALA A 129 26.11 7.90 -3.44
N ALA A 130 26.71 7.47 -4.55
CA ALA A 130 26.62 6.09 -5.01
C ALA A 130 27.12 5.09 -3.95
N SER A 131 28.25 5.39 -3.32
CA SER A 131 28.81 4.55 -2.24
C SER A 131 27.87 4.50 -1.02
N ALA A 132 27.29 5.66 -0.62
CA ALA A 132 26.41 5.72 0.53
C ALA A 132 25.08 5.01 0.27
N VAL A 133 24.49 5.19 -0.92
CA VAL A 133 23.25 4.48 -1.33
C VAL A 133 23.49 2.98 -1.38
N ARG A 134 24.60 2.54 -2.01
CA ARG A 134 24.94 1.12 -2.07
C ARG A 134 25.07 0.52 -0.67
N ALA A 135 25.81 1.19 0.21
CA ALA A 135 25.99 0.71 1.58
C ALA A 135 24.65 0.62 2.35
N SER A 136 23.71 1.55 2.11
CA SER A 136 22.40 1.52 2.75
C SER A 136 21.51 0.41 2.17
N LEU A 137 21.50 0.25 0.83
CA LEU A 137 20.78 -0.83 0.17
C LEU A 137 21.29 -2.20 0.64
N ASP A 138 22.61 -2.41 0.66
CA ASP A 138 23.20 -3.67 1.10
C ASP A 138 22.97 -3.96 2.60
N ALA A 139 22.84 -2.91 3.42
CA ALA A 139 22.57 -3.06 4.85
C ALA A 139 21.12 -3.46 5.13
N VAL A 140 20.15 -2.90 4.40
CA VAL A 140 18.72 -3.15 4.59
C VAL A 140 18.26 -4.34 3.76
N PHE A 141 18.73 -4.46 2.52
CA PHE A 141 18.31 -5.45 1.53
C PHE A 141 19.53 -6.18 0.95
N PRO A 142 20.14 -7.10 1.69
CA PRO A 142 21.30 -7.86 1.22
C PRO A 142 20.99 -8.62 -0.08
N GLY A 143 21.90 -8.52 -1.05
CA GLY A 143 21.75 -9.22 -2.34
C GLY A 143 20.94 -8.45 -3.38
N ASN A 144 20.53 -7.19 -3.11
CA ASN A 144 19.88 -6.35 -4.12
C ASN A 144 20.80 -6.08 -5.33
N ALA A 145 20.20 -5.90 -6.51
CA ALA A 145 20.90 -5.62 -7.76
C ALA A 145 20.71 -4.17 -8.25
N ILE A 146 20.19 -3.26 -7.41
CA ILE A 146 19.83 -1.90 -7.82
C ILE A 146 21.09 -1.08 -8.10
N ASP A 147 21.21 -0.54 -9.33
CA ASP A 147 22.30 0.36 -9.70
C ASP A 147 21.97 1.80 -9.25
N PRO A 148 22.81 2.46 -8.42
CA PRO A 148 22.61 3.86 -8.03
C PRO A 148 22.52 4.85 -9.19
N TYR A 149 22.98 4.50 -10.38
CA TYR A 149 22.93 5.34 -11.58
C TYR A 149 21.65 5.14 -12.41
N SER A 150 20.83 4.15 -12.11
CA SER A 150 19.54 3.94 -12.78
C SER A 150 18.58 5.10 -12.51
N VAL A 151 17.79 5.45 -13.53
CA VAL A 151 16.68 6.39 -13.38
C VAL A 151 15.56 5.69 -12.59
N VAL A 152 14.97 6.39 -11.62
CA VAL A 152 13.97 5.79 -10.74
C VAL A 152 12.75 5.29 -11.52
N ASP A 153 12.37 5.97 -12.59
CA ASP A 153 11.20 5.58 -13.41
C ASP A 153 11.40 4.25 -14.17
N ASP A 154 12.65 3.88 -14.40
CA ASP A 154 12.99 2.61 -15.06
C ASP A 154 13.00 1.41 -14.09
N LEU A 155 12.93 1.66 -12.78
CA LEU A 155 12.95 0.61 -11.76
C LEU A 155 11.55 0.04 -11.53
N PRO A 156 11.42 -1.27 -11.25
CA PRO A 156 10.22 -1.87 -10.71
C PRO A 156 9.77 -1.17 -9.42
N ILE A 157 8.48 -1.24 -9.11
CA ILE A 157 7.92 -0.55 -7.94
C ILE A 157 8.56 -1.04 -6.62
N ALA A 158 8.86 -2.34 -6.51
CA ALA A 158 9.55 -2.91 -5.36
C ALA A 158 10.94 -2.28 -5.17
N ASP A 159 11.71 -2.15 -6.25
CA ASP A 159 13.04 -1.54 -6.21
C ASP A 159 12.99 -0.06 -5.83
N ARG A 160 11.97 0.67 -6.32
CA ARG A 160 11.73 2.07 -5.90
C ARG A 160 11.45 2.15 -4.40
N GLN A 161 10.64 1.24 -3.87
CA GLN A 161 10.35 1.16 -2.44
C GLN A 161 11.63 0.87 -1.63
N MET A 162 12.44 -0.10 -2.07
CA MET A 162 13.73 -0.41 -1.46
C MET A 162 14.68 0.79 -1.45
N VAL A 163 14.72 1.55 -2.55
CA VAL A 163 15.52 2.79 -2.66
C VAL A 163 15.07 3.83 -1.64
N GLU A 164 13.77 4.11 -1.53
CA GLU A 164 13.23 5.10 -0.60
C GLU A 164 13.54 4.72 0.86
N ILE A 165 13.32 3.45 1.22
CA ILE A 165 13.65 2.91 2.54
C ILE A 165 15.15 3.02 2.82
N ALA A 166 16.01 2.61 1.90
CA ALA A 166 17.46 2.71 2.05
C ALA A 166 17.93 4.16 2.21
N ILE A 167 17.32 5.10 1.47
CA ILE A 167 17.58 6.54 1.63
C ILE A 167 17.17 7.00 3.03
N ALA A 168 16.08 6.54 3.60
CA ALA A 168 15.66 6.92 4.94
C ALA A 168 16.64 6.44 6.01
N PHE A 169 17.19 5.25 5.90
CA PHE A 169 18.18 4.70 6.85
C PHE A 169 19.62 5.14 6.58
N SER A 170 19.90 5.78 5.47
CA SER A 170 21.27 6.14 5.08
C SER A 170 21.96 7.07 6.09
N ARG A 171 23.25 6.90 6.32
CA ARG A 171 24.05 7.81 7.15
C ARG A 171 24.21 9.18 6.49
N ARG A 172 24.10 10.23 7.31
CA ARG A 172 24.14 11.63 6.87
C ARG A 172 24.82 12.49 7.92
N ASP A 173 24.81 13.82 7.70
CA ASP A 173 25.30 14.81 8.67
C ASP A 173 24.60 14.65 10.04
N ILE A 174 23.33 14.24 10.02
CA ILE A 174 22.55 13.87 11.20
C ILE A 174 22.09 12.43 10.99
N ASP A 175 22.46 11.53 11.89
CA ASP A 175 22.03 10.13 11.83
C ASP A 175 20.52 9.99 12.04
N ALA A 176 19.92 8.99 11.41
CA ALA A 176 18.54 8.65 11.65
C ALA A 176 18.37 8.15 13.08
N ARG A 177 17.50 8.80 13.85
CA ARG A 177 17.17 8.39 15.23
C ARG A 177 15.75 7.86 15.34
N LEU A 178 14.84 8.41 14.53
CA LEU A 178 13.47 7.93 14.36
C LEU A 178 13.18 7.79 12.88
N VAL A 179 12.79 6.61 12.44
CA VAL A 179 12.30 6.40 11.07
C VAL A 179 10.83 5.99 11.12
N ILE A 180 10.00 6.74 10.41
CA ILE A 180 8.59 6.45 10.25
C ILE A 180 8.43 5.68 8.94
N LEU A 181 7.83 4.50 9.02
CA LEU A 181 7.58 3.62 7.90
C LEU A 181 6.05 3.46 7.76
N ASP A 182 5.49 4.07 6.72
CA ASP A 182 4.05 4.02 6.44
C ASP A 182 3.80 3.02 5.30
N GLU A 183 3.29 1.84 5.65
CA GLU A 183 3.04 0.68 4.77
C GLU A 183 4.26 0.28 3.90
N PRO A 184 5.46 0.10 4.50
CA PRO A 184 6.68 -0.04 3.73
C PRO A 184 6.79 -1.35 2.95
N THR A 185 6.03 -2.36 3.31
CA THR A 185 6.07 -3.72 2.75
C THR A 185 5.05 -3.95 1.63
N SER A 186 4.11 -3.00 1.43
CA SER A 186 2.99 -3.15 0.49
C SER A 186 3.38 -3.44 -0.98
N SER A 187 4.65 -3.22 -1.34
CA SER A 187 5.19 -3.42 -2.69
C SER A 187 6.32 -4.43 -2.73
N LEU A 188 6.67 -5.01 -1.60
CA LEU A 188 7.79 -5.94 -1.45
C LEU A 188 7.26 -7.37 -1.46
N ASP A 189 8.04 -8.28 -2.02
CA ASP A 189 7.78 -9.71 -1.81
C ASP A 189 8.12 -10.13 -0.37
N GLY A 190 7.64 -11.31 0.04
CA GLY A 190 7.81 -11.80 1.41
C GLY A 190 9.28 -11.88 1.85
N ALA A 191 10.20 -12.31 0.98
CA ALA A 191 11.61 -12.45 1.31
C ALA A 191 12.29 -11.08 1.53
N ILE A 192 11.94 -10.08 0.72
CA ILE A 192 12.43 -8.71 0.86
C ILE A 192 11.79 -8.03 2.08
N ALA A 193 10.50 -8.27 2.33
CA ALA A 193 9.82 -7.79 3.54
C ALA A 193 10.49 -8.33 4.80
N ASP A 194 10.82 -9.62 4.87
CA ASP A 194 11.53 -10.24 6.00
C ASP A 194 12.90 -9.60 6.25
N GLN A 195 13.64 -9.23 5.19
CA GLN A 195 14.92 -8.51 5.32
C GLN A 195 14.69 -7.13 5.98
N LEU A 196 13.67 -6.40 5.58
CA LEU A 196 13.31 -5.13 6.19
C LEU A 196 12.94 -5.29 7.66
N LEU A 197 12.07 -6.26 8.00
CA LEU A 197 11.65 -6.52 9.38
C LEU A 197 12.84 -6.90 10.27
N ALA A 198 13.76 -7.73 9.76
CA ALA A 198 15.01 -8.06 10.46
C ALA A 198 15.89 -6.82 10.68
N TYR A 199 15.98 -5.94 9.69
CA TYR A 199 16.75 -4.70 9.80
C TYR A 199 16.13 -3.73 10.82
N ILE A 200 14.79 -3.59 10.86
CA ILE A 200 14.06 -2.79 11.85
C ILE A 200 14.43 -3.24 13.28
N LYS A 201 14.38 -4.54 13.56
CA LYS A 201 14.77 -5.10 14.87
C LYS A 201 16.21 -4.73 15.25
N LYS A 202 17.13 -4.85 14.29
CA LYS A 202 18.53 -4.48 14.49
C LYS A 202 18.69 -2.98 14.75
N PHE A 203 18.02 -2.14 13.96
CA PHE A 203 18.08 -0.68 14.10
C PHE A 203 17.58 -0.21 15.48
N CYS A 204 16.51 -0.82 15.98
CA CYS A 204 16.01 -0.55 17.34
C CYS A 204 16.98 -1.08 18.42
N ALA A 205 17.57 -2.25 18.22
CA ALA A 205 18.57 -2.79 19.14
C ALA A 205 19.83 -1.90 19.24
N ASP A 206 20.20 -1.25 18.12
CA ASP A 206 21.31 -0.28 18.04
C ASP A 206 20.93 1.11 18.61
N GLY A 207 19.72 1.28 19.15
CA GLY A 207 19.24 2.50 19.82
C GLY A 207 18.45 3.45 18.94
N GLY A 208 18.19 3.13 17.68
CA GLY A 208 17.23 3.83 16.84
C GLY A 208 15.79 3.59 17.27
N ALA A 209 14.84 4.38 16.81
CA ALA A 209 13.41 4.18 17.03
C ALA A 209 12.66 4.08 15.69
N ILE A 210 11.58 3.34 15.70
CA ILE A 210 10.71 3.16 14.52
C ILE A 210 9.26 3.46 14.91
N ILE A 211 8.56 4.21 14.06
CA ILE A 211 7.10 4.15 13.98
C ILE A 211 6.76 3.29 12.76
N PHE A 212 6.08 2.18 12.99
CA PHE A 212 5.74 1.21 11.96
C PHE A 212 4.22 1.19 11.77
N ILE A 213 3.76 1.62 10.60
CA ILE A 213 2.35 1.63 10.23
C ILE A 213 2.17 0.54 9.18
N SER A 214 1.35 -0.46 9.49
CA SER A 214 0.99 -1.53 8.56
C SER A 214 -0.44 -1.99 8.88
N HIS A 215 -1.13 -2.47 7.86
CA HIS A 215 -2.38 -3.18 8.03
C HIS A 215 -2.16 -4.69 8.21
N MET A 216 -0.95 -5.18 7.97
CA MET A 216 -0.56 -6.58 8.17
C MET A 216 -0.24 -6.84 9.64
N MET A 217 -1.20 -7.44 10.36
CA MET A 217 -1.04 -7.71 11.81
C MET A 217 0.17 -8.58 12.13
N GLY A 218 0.52 -9.54 11.23
CA GLY A 218 1.70 -10.38 11.39
C GLY A 218 2.97 -9.56 11.53
N GLU A 219 3.18 -8.56 10.68
CA GLU A 219 4.36 -7.68 10.70
C GLU A 219 4.40 -6.82 11.96
N ILE A 220 3.25 -6.24 12.36
CA ILE A 220 3.14 -5.45 13.59
C ILE A 220 3.59 -6.27 14.79
N PHE A 221 3.06 -7.49 14.96
CA PHE A 221 3.43 -8.36 16.08
C PHE A 221 4.87 -8.84 16.02
N ASP A 222 5.46 -8.92 14.81
CA ASP A 222 6.84 -9.36 14.62
C ASP A 222 7.86 -8.30 15.05
N VAL A 223 7.61 -7.00 14.79
CA VAL A 223 8.60 -5.94 15.01
C VAL A 223 8.27 -5.00 16.16
N ALA A 224 6.99 -4.80 16.49
CA ALA A 224 6.61 -3.78 17.46
C ALA A 224 6.89 -4.22 18.90
N SER A 225 7.57 -3.38 19.66
CA SER A 225 7.68 -3.50 21.13
C SER A 225 6.45 -2.95 21.86
N ARG A 226 5.79 -1.97 21.23
CA ARG A 226 4.61 -1.26 21.74
C ARG A 226 3.64 -1.01 20.59
N ILE A 227 2.33 -1.08 20.87
CA ILE A 227 1.29 -0.84 19.86
C ILE A 227 0.39 0.29 20.35
N VAL A 228 0.17 1.25 19.46
CA VAL A 228 -0.73 2.39 19.61
C VAL A 228 -1.92 2.18 18.68
N VAL A 229 -3.12 2.14 19.24
CA VAL A 229 -4.37 1.99 18.48
C VAL A 229 -5.04 3.35 18.36
N MET A 230 -5.26 3.79 17.13
CA MET A 230 -5.93 5.05 16.82
C MET A 230 -7.34 4.81 16.29
N LYS A 231 -8.28 5.66 16.75
CA LYS A 231 -9.66 5.70 16.26
C LYS A 231 -10.20 7.11 16.29
N ASP A 232 -10.76 7.60 15.18
CA ASP A 232 -11.42 8.90 15.06
C ASP A 232 -10.58 10.09 15.59
N GLY A 233 -9.27 10.03 15.36
CA GLY A 233 -8.31 11.05 15.80
C GLY A 233 -7.82 10.91 17.24
N PHE A 234 -8.25 9.90 17.99
CA PHE A 234 -7.80 9.63 19.36
C PHE A 234 -6.83 8.44 19.40
N ILE A 235 -5.92 8.44 20.36
CA ILE A 235 -5.24 7.22 20.81
C ILE A 235 -6.14 6.57 21.86
N ILE A 236 -6.69 5.39 21.51
CA ILE A 236 -7.61 4.66 22.40
C ILE A 236 -6.90 3.60 23.25
N GLN A 237 -5.75 3.11 22.78
CA GLN A 237 -4.89 2.18 23.50
C GLN A 237 -3.43 2.46 23.16
N ASP A 238 -2.56 2.39 24.17
CA ASP A 238 -1.09 2.48 24.04
C ASP A 238 -0.47 1.52 25.05
N ASN A 239 -0.04 0.34 24.59
CA ASN A 239 0.42 -0.72 25.47
C ASN A 239 1.59 -1.49 24.82
N ALA A 240 2.34 -2.24 25.63
CA ALA A 240 3.33 -3.18 25.13
C ALA A 240 2.68 -4.22 24.22
N ALA A 241 3.32 -4.55 23.08
CA ALA A 241 2.77 -5.44 22.04
C ALA A 241 2.30 -6.80 22.61
N ARG A 242 3.00 -7.34 23.62
CA ARG A 242 2.66 -8.59 24.30
C ARG A 242 1.29 -8.59 25.03
N HIS A 243 0.68 -7.43 25.23
CA HIS A 243 -0.62 -7.30 25.90
C HIS A 243 -1.79 -7.34 24.89
N PHE A 244 -1.49 -7.36 23.60
CA PHE A 244 -2.49 -7.47 22.55
C PHE A 244 -2.58 -8.89 22.02
N THR A 245 -3.79 -9.32 21.68
CA THR A 245 -4.06 -10.47 20.83
C THR A 245 -4.47 -9.97 19.45
N ARG A 246 -4.35 -10.81 18.41
CA ARG A 246 -4.78 -10.43 17.04
C ARG A 246 -6.26 -10.01 17.04
N ASP A 247 -7.13 -10.83 17.63
CA ASP A 247 -8.56 -10.57 17.67
C ASP A 247 -8.88 -9.30 18.47
N GLY A 248 -8.26 -9.12 19.66
CA GLY A 248 -8.44 -7.92 20.48
C GLY A 248 -7.95 -6.64 19.78
N LEU A 249 -6.95 -6.73 18.91
CA LEU A 249 -6.48 -5.57 18.14
C LEU A 249 -7.47 -5.23 17.01
N VAL A 250 -8.02 -6.22 16.33
CA VAL A 250 -9.07 -6.06 15.31
C VAL A 250 -10.32 -5.43 15.93
N ASP A 251 -10.75 -5.91 17.10
CA ASP A 251 -11.90 -5.35 17.82
C ASP A 251 -11.66 -3.90 18.25
N ALA A 252 -10.46 -3.59 18.77
CA ALA A 252 -10.10 -2.23 19.18
C ALA A 252 -10.07 -1.26 17.98
N MET A 253 -9.69 -1.72 16.79
CA MET A 253 -9.75 -0.92 15.57
C MET A 253 -11.19 -0.61 15.12
N GLY A 254 -12.20 -1.17 15.78
CA GLY A 254 -13.62 -0.96 15.47
C GLY A 254 -14.09 -1.76 14.28
N HIS A 255 -13.36 -2.79 13.88
CA HIS A 255 -13.90 -3.83 13.03
C HIS A 255 -14.86 -4.65 13.92
N VAL A 256 -16.14 -4.36 13.82
CA VAL A 256 -17.15 -5.39 14.14
C VAL A 256 -16.84 -6.49 13.11
N VAL A 257 -16.21 -7.55 13.56
CA VAL A 257 -16.19 -8.79 12.81
C VAL A 257 -17.67 -9.12 12.64
N PRO A 258 -18.28 -9.02 11.46
CA PRO A 258 -19.57 -9.67 11.26
C PRO A 258 -19.26 -11.13 11.55
N ASP A 259 -20.06 -11.78 12.40
CA ASP A 259 -19.93 -13.16 12.73
C ASP A 259 -19.38 -13.94 11.53
N THR A 260 -18.20 -14.52 11.70
CA THR A 260 -17.54 -15.36 10.69
C THR A 260 -18.41 -16.56 10.29
N ALA A 261 -19.57 -16.71 10.90
CA ALA A 261 -20.60 -17.69 10.57
C ALA A 261 -21.35 -17.41 9.25
N GLU A 262 -21.33 -16.18 8.70
CA GLU A 262 -22.03 -15.89 7.43
C GLU A 262 -21.12 -15.83 6.19
N VAL A 263 -19.79 -15.75 6.35
CA VAL A 263 -18.85 -15.75 5.20
C VAL A 263 -18.25 -17.13 4.95
N THR A 264 -18.27 -18.02 5.94
CA THR A 264 -17.96 -19.45 5.77
C THR A 264 -19.21 -20.30 5.42
N GLY A 265 -20.21 -19.71 4.78
CA GLY A 265 -21.17 -20.50 4.02
C GLY A 265 -20.34 -21.30 3.04
N ALA A 266 -20.34 -22.65 3.19
CA ALA A 266 -19.67 -23.58 2.32
C ALA A 266 -19.75 -23.06 0.88
N LYS A 267 -18.58 -22.76 0.24
CA LYS A 267 -18.54 -22.32 -1.16
C LYS A 267 -19.43 -23.31 -1.92
N LYS A 268 -20.67 -22.90 -2.20
CA LYS A 268 -21.58 -23.73 -3.02
C LYS A 268 -20.78 -24.03 -4.27
N ARG A 269 -20.69 -25.29 -4.66
CA ARG A 269 -20.19 -25.67 -5.97
C ARG A 269 -20.97 -24.87 -6.99
N GLN A 270 -20.41 -23.76 -7.42
CA GLN A 270 -20.99 -22.91 -8.44
C GLN A 270 -20.71 -23.63 -9.77
N GLU A 271 -21.73 -23.96 -10.52
CA GLU A 271 -21.57 -24.43 -11.89
C GLU A 271 -21.20 -23.22 -12.73
N PHE A 272 -19.95 -23.14 -13.15
CA PHE A 272 -19.47 -22.10 -14.07
C PHE A 272 -19.95 -22.37 -15.49
N GLY A 273 -20.12 -21.32 -16.27
CA GLY A 273 -20.47 -21.43 -17.68
C GLY A 273 -19.33 -22.03 -18.54
N PRO A 274 -19.44 -21.91 -19.86
CA PRO A 274 -18.42 -22.41 -20.78
C PRO A 274 -17.07 -21.68 -20.58
N GLU A 275 -15.99 -22.30 -21.04
CA GLU A 275 -14.67 -21.67 -21.08
C GLU A 275 -14.70 -20.44 -21.99
N VAL A 276 -14.31 -19.27 -21.46
CA VAL A 276 -14.28 -17.98 -22.18
C VAL A 276 -12.88 -17.46 -22.40
N LEU A 277 -11.90 -18.03 -21.73
CA LEU A 277 -10.50 -17.70 -21.84
C LEU A 277 -9.64 -18.95 -21.85
N ARG A 278 -8.69 -19.02 -22.80
CA ARG A 278 -7.58 -19.96 -22.82
C ARG A 278 -6.34 -19.26 -23.37
N MET A 279 -5.23 -19.41 -22.67
CA MET A 279 -3.92 -18.88 -23.07
C MET A 279 -2.94 -20.03 -23.33
N GLU A 280 -1.86 -19.74 -24.06
CA GLU A 280 -0.83 -20.74 -24.42
C GLU A 280 -0.08 -21.28 -23.20
N ASN A 281 0.11 -20.47 -22.15
CA ASN A 281 0.74 -20.86 -20.89
C ASN A 281 -0.16 -21.75 -20.00
N GLY A 282 -1.37 -22.11 -20.44
CA GLY A 282 -2.32 -22.95 -19.69
C GLY A 282 -3.32 -22.18 -18.84
N LEU A 283 -3.16 -20.85 -18.66
CA LEU A 283 -4.15 -20.02 -17.95
C LEU A 283 -5.48 -20.06 -18.72
N ASN A 284 -6.54 -20.40 -17.99
CA ASN A 284 -7.88 -20.48 -18.55
C ASN A 284 -8.92 -20.01 -17.55
N ALA A 285 -10.08 -19.59 -18.03
CA ALA A 285 -11.18 -19.16 -17.16
C ALA A 285 -12.55 -19.49 -17.78
N ARG A 286 -13.53 -19.74 -16.94
CA ARG A 286 -14.92 -20.02 -17.32
C ARG A 286 -15.80 -18.80 -17.08
N GLN A 287 -16.93 -18.75 -17.77
CA GLN A 287 -17.89 -17.66 -17.57
C GLN A 287 -18.41 -17.65 -16.14
N GLY A 288 -18.37 -16.47 -15.52
CA GLY A 288 -18.80 -16.27 -14.14
C GLY A 288 -17.78 -16.69 -13.08
N GLU A 289 -16.55 -17.03 -13.49
CA GLU A 289 -15.48 -17.46 -12.58
C GLU A 289 -14.62 -16.28 -12.15
N VAL A 290 -14.17 -16.28 -10.90
CA VAL A 290 -13.15 -15.39 -10.35
C VAL A 290 -11.86 -16.19 -10.19
N VAL A 291 -10.89 -15.96 -11.08
CA VAL A 291 -9.62 -16.70 -11.14
C VAL A 291 -8.52 -15.85 -10.52
N GLY A 292 -7.88 -16.35 -9.47
CA GLY A 292 -6.74 -15.74 -8.82
C GLY A 292 -5.41 -16.12 -9.47
N LEU A 293 -4.47 -15.19 -9.51
CA LEU A 293 -3.08 -15.44 -9.87
C LEU A 293 -2.23 -15.18 -8.63
N ALA A 294 -1.58 -16.22 -8.12
CA ALA A 294 -0.71 -16.18 -6.95
C ALA A 294 0.75 -16.48 -7.31
N GLY A 295 1.66 -16.33 -6.38
CA GLY A 295 3.09 -16.56 -6.52
C GLY A 295 3.91 -15.38 -6.02
N LEU A 296 5.24 -15.53 -5.96
CA LEU A 296 6.11 -14.43 -5.58
C LEU A 296 6.05 -13.29 -6.60
N ALA A 297 6.24 -12.06 -6.13
CA ALA A 297 6.22 -10.89 -7.01
C ALA A 297 7.27 -11.02 -8.14
N GLY A 298 6.88 -10.70 -9.39
CA GLY A 298 7.75 -10.81 -10.55
C GLY A 298 7.85 -12.20 -11.17
N HIS A 299 7.05 -13.17 -10.73
CA HIS A 299 7.01 -14.53 -11.29
C HIS A 299 6.08 -14.68 -12.49
N GLY A 300 5.76 -13.59 -13.20
CA GLY A 300 5.06 -13.62 -14.49
C GLY A 300 3.55 -13.37 -14.43
N GLN A 301 2.96 -13.11 -13.25
CA GLN A 301 1.52 -12.90 -13.09
C GLN A 301 1.03 -11.64 -13.83
N ALA A 302 1.70 -10.51 -13.61
CA ALA A 302 1.36 -9.24 -14.26
C ALA A 302 1.54 -9.32 -15.78
N GLU A 303 2.61 -9.98 -16.24
CA GLU A 303 2.86 -10.24 -17.65
C GLU A 303 1.77 -11.11 -18.29
N ALA A 304 1.32 -12.16 -17.58
CA ALA A 304 0.23 -13.01 -18.05
C ALA A 304 -1.09 -12.22 -18.18
N LEU A 305 -1.40 -11.32 -17.22
CA LEU A 305 -2.55 -10.44 -17.32
C LEU A 305 -2.44 -9.45 -18.48
N ALA A 306 -1.26 -8.83 -18.67
CA ALA A 306 -1.01 -7.92 -19.77
C ALA A 306 -1.13 -8.63 -21.14
N GLN A 307 -0.59 -9.84 -21.28
CA GLN A 307 -0.75 -10.67 -22.48
C GLN A 307 -2.22 -11.02 -22.75
N CYS A 308 -2.97 -11.38 -21.70
CA CYS A 308 -4.40 -11.64 -21.80
C CYS A 308 -5.16 -10.43 -22.36
N PHE A 309 -4.86 -9.24 -21.85
CA PHE A 309 -5.45 -7.99 -22.30
C PHE A 309 -5.07 -7.65 -23.73
N LEU A 310 -3.77 -7.64 -24.06
CA LEU A 310 -3.26 -7.27 -25.39
C LEU A 310 -3.74 -8.23 -26.50
N ALA A 311 -3.86 -9.52 -26.22
CA ALA A 311 -4.36 -10.49 -27.20
C ALA A 311 -5.83 -10.29 -27.60
N ARG A 312 -6.59 -9.49 -26.83
CA ARG A 312 -8.03 -9.25 -27.02
C ARG A 312 -8.38 -7.79 -27.29
N THR A 313 -7.40 -6.93 -27.36
CA THR A 313 -7.56 -5.51 -27.67
C THR A 313 -6.89 -5.17 -29.01
N SER A 314 -7.34 -4.08 -29.62
CA SER A 314 -6.76 -3.55 -30.87
C SER A 314 -6.07 -2.23 -30.58
N ASP A 315 -4.84 -2.07 -31.07
CA ASP A 315 -4.07 -0.82 -30.96
C ASP A 315 -4.68 0.34 -31.75
N TRP A 316 -5.54 0.04 -32.73
CA TRP A 316 -5.99 1.00 -33.74
C TRP A 316 -7.46 1.41 -33.64
N SER A 317 -8.28 0.66 -32.94
CA SER A 317 -9.69 0.97 -32.83
C SER A 317 -10.30 0.55 -31.50
N ALA A 318 -10.95 1.48 -30.82
CA ALA A 318 -11.78 1.16 -29.66
C ALA A 318 -13.02 0.41 -30.12
N SER A 319 -13.32 -0.73 -29.49
CA SER A 319 -14.53 -1.52 -29.75
C SER A 319 -15.71 -0.98 -28.95
N ARG A 320 -16.90 -1.02 -29.54
CA ARG A 320 -18.16 -0.74 -28.81
C ARG A 320 -18.53 -1.89 -27.88
N ASP A 321 -18.12 -3.09 -28.23
CA ASP A 321 -18.28 -4.30 -27.40
C ASP A 321 -16.87 -4.80 -27.03
N PRO A 322 -16.26 -4.23 -25.99
CA PRO A 322 -14.92 -4.65 -25.56
C PRO A 322 -14.96 -6.08 -25.04
N ALA A 323 -14.05 -6.92 -25.52
CA ALA A 323 -13.94 -8.30 -25.05
C ALA A 323 -13.33 -8.40 -23.64
N VAL A 324 -12.51 -7.42 -23.27
CA VAL A 324 -11.75 -7.39 -22.01
C VAL A 324 -11.54 -5.94 -21.56
N VAL A 325 -11.49 -5.73 -20.26
CA VAL A 325 -11.06 -4.47 -19.63
C VAL A 325 -9.99 -4.73 -18.60
N PHE A 326 -9.15 -3.72 -18.34
CA PHE A 326 -8.02 -3.79 -17.44
C PHE A 326 -8.15 -2.80 -16.29
N VAL A 327 -7.86 -3.25 -15.06
CA VAL A 327 -7.70 -2.42 -13.87
C VAL A 327 -6.24 -2.45 -13.48
N ALA A 328 -5.57 -1.30 -13.58
CA ALA A 328 -4.15 -1.17 -13.30
C ALA A 328 -3.86 -1.09 -11.79
N GLY A 329 -2.78 -1.72 -11.36
CA GLY A 329 -2.29 -1.68 -9.99
C GLY A 329 -1.57 -0.37 -9.67
N ASP A 330 -0.69 0.10 -10.54
CA ASP A 330 -0.10 1.44 -10.41
C ASP A 330 -1.06 2.50 -10.96
N ARG A 331 -1.92 3.01 -10.06
CA ARG A 331 -2.90 4.04 -10.41
C ARG A 331 -2.26 5.32 -10.93
N SER A 332 -1.08 5.69 -10.43
CA SER A 332 -0.43 6.96 -10.76
C SER A 332 0.19 6.94 -12.15
N ARG A 333 0.75 5.80 -12.55
CA ARG A 333 1.40 5.61 -13.85
C ARG A 333 0.41 5.19 -14.93
N ASP A 334 -0.35 4.14 -14.66
CA ASP A 334 -1.12 3.41 -15.66
C ASP A 334 -2.64 3.52 -15.45
N GLY A 335 -3.07 4.11 -14.34
CA GLY A 335 -4.47 4.15 -13.93
C GLY A 335 -5.19 5.46 -14.24
N VAL A 336 -4.83 6.55 -13.58
CA VAL A 336 -5.58 7.81 -13.66
C VAL A 336 -5.02 8.75 -14.73
N MET A 337 -5.93 9.53 -15.32
CA MET A 337 -5.57 10.69 -16.14
C MET A 337 -5.55 11.93 -15.23
N PRO A 338 -4.37 12.37 -14.75
CA PRO A 338 -4.27 13.31 -13.62
C PRO A 338 -4.85 14.71 -13.92
N LEU A 339 -4.88 15.11 -15.19
CA LEU A 339 -5.43 16.40 -15.62
C LEU A 339 -6.94 16.36 -15.90
N TRP A 340 -7.58 15.20 -15.72
CA TRP A 340 -8.99 15.02 -16.04
C TRP A 340 -9.84 15.02 -14.77
N SER A 341 -11.14 15.32 -14.97
CA SER A 341 -12.14 15.23 -13.89
C SER A 341 -12.40 13.78 -13.48
N ILE A 342 -12.99 13.59 -12.32
CA ILE A 342 -13.45 12.29 -11.81
C ILE A 342 -14.38 11.64 -12.83
N MET A 343 -15.35 12.39 -13.36
CA MET A 343 -16.30 11.91 -14.36
C MET A 343 -15.61 11.36 -15.60
N ARG A 344 -14.65 12.11 -16.18
CA ARG A 344 -13.93 11.69 -17.38
C ARG A 344 -13.04 10.48 -17.13
N ASN A 345 -12.42 10.40 -15.95
CA ASN A 345 -11.66 9.22 -15.55
C ASN A 345 -12.56 7.99 -15.45
N LEU A 346 -13.76 8.13 -14.89
CA LEU A 346 -14.69 7.04 -14.72
C LEU A 346 -15.24 6.55 -16.07
N SER A 347 -15.63 7.47 -16.96
CA SER A 347 -16.30 7.16 -18.23
C SER A 347 -15.34 6.71 -19.34
N LEU A 348 -14.02 6.78 -19.15
CA LEU A 348 -13.01 6.60 -20.19
C LEU A 348 -13.22 5.33 -21.04
N GLN A 349 -13.48 4.19 -20.42
CA GLN A 349 -13.67 2.92 -21.13
C GLN A 349 -15.04 2.78 -21.80
N THR A 350 -16.01 3.59 -21.40
CA THR A 350 -17.38 3.58 -21.96
C THR A 350 -17.63 4.71 -22.95
N LEU A 351 -16.64 5.59 -23.20
CA LEU A 351 -16.79 6.74 -24.12
C LEU A 351 -17.26 6.34 -25.54
N VAL A 352 -16.79 5.20 -26.03
CA VAL A 352 -17.18 4.70 -27.37
C VAL A 352 -18.67 4.31 -27.40
N GLU A 353 -19.21 3.77 -26.31
CA GLU A 353 -20.62 3.42 -26.16
C GLU A 353 -21.52 4.66 -26.24
N PHE A 354 -21.04 5.82 -25.74
CA PHE A 354 -21.77 7.10 -25.71
C PHE A 354 -21.52 7.95 -26.96
N SER A 355 -20.61 7.53 -27.85
CA SER A 355 -20.32 8.32 -29.06
C SER A 355 -21.25 7.95 -30.21
N ARG A 356 -21.96 8.96 -30.70
CA ARG A 356 -22.66 8.91 -31.99
C ARG A 356 -21.90 9.77 -32.98
N THR A 357 -21.41 9.16 -34.05
CA THR A 357 -20.61 9.80 -35.11
C THR A 357 -19.22 10.24 -34.59
N PHE A 358 -18.97 11.32 -34.02
CA PHE A 358 -17.71 11.79 -33.42
C PHE A 358 -17.97 12.63 -32.15
N LEU A 359 -19.21 12.67 -31.68
CA LEU A 359 -19.61 13.46 -30.53
C LEU A 359 -20.04 12.53 -29.40
N VAL A 360 -19.53 12.79 -28.20
CA VAL A 360 -19.91 12.09 -26.96
C VAL A 360 -21.22 12.66 -26.44
N ASP A 361 -22.19 11.79 -26.16
CA ASP A 361 -23.43 12.17 -25.47
C ASP A 361 -23.12 12.45 -23.98
N ARG A 362 -22.94 13.72 -23.66
CA ARG A 362 -22.62 14.19 -22.31
C ARG A 362 -23.68 13.84 -21.27
N LYS A 363 -24.95 13.70 -21.68
CA LYS A 363 -26.02 13.31 -20.73
C LYS A 363 -25.92 11.83 -20.37
N ALA A 364 -25.65 10.97 -21.37
CA ALA A 364 -25.44 9.55 -21.15
C ALA A 364 -24.18 9.31 -20.30
N GLU A 365 -23.07 9.97 -20.63
CA GLU A 365 -21.84 9.95 -19.86
C GLU A 365 -22.08 10.29 -18.39
N ARG A 366 -22.75 11.42 -18.12
CA ARG A 366 -23.06 11.88 -16.75
C ARG A 366 -23.94 10.89 -16.00
N LYS A 367 -24.95 10.32 -16.65
CA LYS A 367 -25.84 9.35 -16.04
C LYS A 367 -25.08 8.11 -15.52
N VAL A 368 -24.15 7.58 -16.31
CA VAL A 368 -23.33 6.42 -15.90
C VAL A 368 -22.37 6.81 -14.78
N ALA A 369 -21.74 7.98 -14.86
CA ALA A 369 -20.86 8.46 -13.81
C ALA A 369 -21.60 8.65 -12.48
N ASP A 370 -22.81 9.25 -12.50
CA ASP A 370 -23.65 9.43 -11.31
C ASP A 370 -24.13 8.07 -10.73
N GLU A 371 -24.41 7.08 -11.59
CA GLU A 371 -24.79 5.74 -11.16
C GLU A 371 -23.66 5.05 -10.41
N TRP A 372 -22.45 5.01 -10.99
CA TRP A 372 -21.30 4.37 -10.39
C TRP A 372 -20.76 5.12 -9.18
N HIS A 373 -20.80 6.46 -9.19
CA HIS A 373 -20.48 7.27 -8.03
C HIS A 373 -21.28 6.84 -6.80
N ARG A 374 -22.61 6.62 -6.98
CA ARG A 374 -23.49 6.17 -5.89
C ARG A 374 -23.25 4.70 -5.51
N LYS A 375 -23.06 3.83 -6.51
CA LYS A 375 -22.86 2.38 -6.27
C LYS A 375 -21.63 2.09 -5.41
N ILE A 376 -20.50 2.75 -5.70
CA ILE A 376 -19.21 2.47 -5.05
C ILE A 376 -18.89 3.46 -3.93
N GLY A 377 -19.74 4.46 -3.72
CA GLY A 377 -19.56 5.44 -2.65
C GLY A 377 -18.28 6.26 -2.78
N ILE A 378 -18.01 6.82 -3.97
CA ILE A 378 -16.88 7.75 -4.16
C ILE A 378 -17.17 9.03 -3.36
N LYS A 379 -16.24 9.43 -2.48
CA LYS A 379 -16.40 10.60 -1.62
C LYS A 379 -16.02 11.87 -2.41
N THR A 380 -16.98 12.49 -3.07
CA THR A 380 -16.86 13.80 -3.73
C THR A 380 -18.23 14.48 -3.75
N ASP A 381 -18.24 15.79 -3.73
CA ASP A 381 -19.43 16.65 -3.89
C ASP A 381 -19.70 16.99 -5.37
N ASP A 382 -18.67 16.91 -6.22
CA ASP A 382 -18.81 17.13 -7.66
C ASP A 382 -17.88 16.20 -8.47
N LEU A 383 -18.46 15.53 -9.47
CA LEU A 383 -17.72 14.67 -10.40
C LEU A 383 -16.86 15.43 -11.41
N GLU A 384 -17.05 16.75 -11.55
CA GLU A 384 -16.19 17.61 -12.37
C GLU A 384 -14.89 18.01 -11.64
N ASN A 385 -14.77 17.72 -10.35
CA ASN A 385 -13.52 17.96 -9.62
C ASN A 385 -12.35 17.15 -10.24
N PRO A 386 -11.13 17.69 -10.20
CA PRO A 386 -9.93 16.94 -10.64
C PRO A 386 -9.80 15.62 -9.90
N ILE A 387 -9.39 14.55 -10.60
CA ILE A 387 -9.20 13.22 -9.99
C ILE A 387 -8.20 13.25 -8.82
N LEU A 388 -7.18 14.11 -8.89
CA LEU A 388 -6.17 14.27 -7.84
C LEU A 388 -6.70 14.94 -6.56
N SER A 389 -7.92 15.45 -6.55
CA SER A 389 -8.57 15.93 -5.32
C SER A 389 -9.06 14.78 -4.43
N LEU A 390 -9.14 13.57 -4.96
CA LEU A 390 -9.55 12.38 -4.22
C LEU A 390 -8.38 11.76 -3.46
N SER A 391 -8.69 11.14 -2.31
CA SER A 391 -7.75 10.24 -1.64
C SER A 391 -7.44 9.03 -2.52
N GLY A 392 -6.27 8.38 -2.31
CA GLY A 392 -5.84 7.23 -3.08
C GLY A 392 -6.90 6.11 -3.16
N GLY A 393 -7.55 5.76 -2.05
CA GLY A 393 -8.62 4.77 -2.04
C GLY A 393 -9.84 5.18 -2.87
N ASN A 394 -10.21 6.49 -2.90
CA ASN A 394 -11.28 6.97 -3.76
C ASN A 394 -10.88 7.02 -5.24
N GLN A 395 -9.61 7.31 -5.56
CA GLN A 395 -9.10 7.19 -6.93
C GLN A 395 -9.19 5.72 -7.41
N GLN A 396 -8.84 4.76 -6.54
CA GLN A 396 -8.96 3.34 -6.86
C GLN A 396 -10.43 2.93 -7.10
N LYS A 397 -11.37 3.43 -6.31
CA LYS A 397 -12.80 3.26 -6.56
C LYS A 397 -13.23 3.76 -7.94
N VAL A 398 -12.66 4.88 -8.42
CA VAL A 398 -12.93 5.40 -9.77
C VAL A 398 -12.40 4.45 -10.84
N LEU A 399 -11.18 3.92 -10.69
CA LEU A 399 -10.61 2.95 -11.63
C LEU A 399 -11.43 1.68 -11.71
N PHE A 400 -11.88 1.19 -10.56
CA PHE A 400 -12.73 0.01 -10.48
C PHE A 400 -14.09 0.27 -11.14
N SER A 401 -14.71 1.43 -10.85
CA SER A 401 -15.96 1.84 -11.49
C SER A 401 -15.83 1.95 -13.01
N ARG A 402 -14.69 2.46 -13.51
CA ARG A 402 -14.37 2.54 -14.94
C ARG A 402 -14.47 1.17 -15.61
N ALA A 403 -13.85 0.17 -15.01
CA ALA A 403 -13.86 -1.20 -15.55
C ALA A 403 -15.25 -1.85 -15.47
N LEU A 404 -15.92 -1.71 -14.33
CA LEU A 404 -17.25 -2.30 -14.14
C LEU A 404 -18.37 -1.59 -14.93
N ALA A 405 -18.20 -0.32 -15.25
CA ALA A 405 -19.13 0.42 -16.09
C ALA A 405 -19.16 -0.07 -17.55
N SER A 406 -18.08 -0.69 -18.01
CA SER A 406 -18.01 -1.25 -19.36
C SER A 406 -18.84 -2.53 -19.49
N SER A 407 -19.23 -2.86 -20.73
CA SER A 407 -19.95 -4.11 -21.06
C SER A 407 -19.04 -5.35 -21.17
N ALA A 408 -17.72 -5.19 -21.00
CA ALA A 408 -16.75 -6.26 -21.20
C ALA A 408 -17.05 -7.50 -20.35
N PRO A 409 -17.09 -8.71 -20.96
CA PRO A 409 -17.35 -9.95 -20.23
C PRO A 409 -16.16 -10.42 -19.38
N ILE A 410 -14.94 -9.96 -19.67
CA ILE A 410 -13.72 -10.32 -18.94
C ILE A 410 -13.11 -9.05 -18.31
N VAL A 411 -12.82 -9.10 -17.02
CA VAL A 411 -12.16 -8.05 -16.26
C VAL A 411 -10.83 -8.58 -15.76
N VAL A 412 -9.75 -7.94 -16.17
CA VAL A 412 -8.38 -8.26 -15.76
C VAL A 412 -7.95 -7.24 -14.72
N MET A 413 -7.43 -7.70 -13.59
CA MET A 413 -7.11 -6.86 -12.44
C MET A 413 -5.69 -7.16 -11.95
N ASP A 414 -4.82 -6.16 -12.06
CA ASP A 414 -3.45 -6.21 -11.56
C ASP A 414 -3.37 -5.47 -10.24
N ASP A 415 -3.31 -6.20 -9.13
CA ASP A 415 -3.25 -5.68 -7.75
C ASP A 415 -4.21 -4.50 -7.47
N PRO A 416 -5.52 -4.65 -7.76
CA PRO A 416 -6.47 -3.55 -7.86
C PRO A 416 -6.79 -2.90 -6.53
N MET A 417 -6.46 -3.55 -5.40
CA MET A 417 -6.82 -3.10 -4.05
C MET A 417 -5.62 -2.56 -3.26
N ARG A 418 -4.49 -2.37 -3.91
CA ARG A 418 -3.28 -1.87 -3.27
C ARG A 418 -3.51 -0.50 -2.62
N GLY A 419 -3.21 -0.40 -1.31
CA GLY A 419 -3.41 0.81 -0.52
C GLY A 419 -4.87 1.23 -0.34
N VAL A 420 -5.81 0.29 -0.45
CA VAL A 420 -7.24 0.48 -0.17
C VAL A 420 -7.57 -0.09 1.20
N ASP A 421 -8.42 0.60 1.95
CA ASP A 421 -8.83 0.17 3.29
C ASP A 421 -9.69 -1.11 3.28
N VAL A 422 -9.63 -1.86 4.38
CA VAL A 422 -10.34 -3.14 4.53
C VAL A 422 -11.85 -3.02 4.32
N GLY A 423 -12.47 -1.91 4.75
CA GLY A 423 -13.90 -1.67 4.55
C GLY A 423 -14.24 -1.55 3.07
N THR A 424 -13.46 -0.76 2.34
CA THR A 424 -13.61 -0.58 0.88
C THR A 424 -13.31 -1.90 0.14
N LYS A 425 -12.29 -2.68 0.55
CA LYS A 425 -11.99 -3.99 -0.03
C LYS A 425 -13.21 -4.91 0.02
N LYS A 426 -13.85 -5.04 1.18
CA LYS A 426 -15.07 -5.87 1.34
C LYS A 426 -16.22 -5.44 0.43
N GLU A 427 -16.40 -4.13 0.22
CA GLU A 427 -17.41 -3.62 -0.72
C GLU A 427 -17.11 -4.04 -2.15
N VAL A 428 -15.84 -3.92 -2.57
CA VAL A 428 -15.41 -4.30 -3.90
C VAL A 428 -15.51 -5.82 -4.11
N TYR A 429 -15.15 -6.65 -3.13
CA TYR A 429 -15.30 -8.11 -3.22
C TYR A 429 -16.77 -8.51 -3.45
N ARG A 430 -17.72 -7.88 -2.72
CA ARG A 430 -19.15 -8.12 -2.97
C ARG A 430 -19.56 -7.71 -4.38
N MET A 431 -19.01 -6.63 -4.92
CA MET A 431 -19.29 -6.21 -6.30
C MET A 431 -18.72 -7.18 -7.32
N ILE A 432 -17.48 -7.65 -7.14
CA ILE A 432 -16.87 -8.67 -8.00
C ILE A 432 -17.77 -9.91 -8.03
N ARG A 433 -18.18 -10.40 -6.85
CA ARG A 433 -19.07 -11.57 -6.75
C ARG A 433 -20.41 -11.34 -7.42
N ALA A 434 -21.05 -10.19 -7.19
CA ALA A 434 -22.33 -9.86 -7.82
C ALA A 434 -22.24 -9.75 -9.35
N GLU A 435 -21.12 -9.30 -9.90
CA GLU A 435 -20.89 -9.22 -11.34
C GLU A 435 -20.51 -10.61 -11.91
N ALA A 436 -19.78 -11.43 -11.17
CA ALA A 436 -19.47 -12.81 -11.53
C ALA A 436 -20.76 -13.67 -11.62
N GLU A 437 -21.70 -13.53 -10.68
CA GLU A 437 -23.01 -14.17 -10.71
C GLU A 437 -23.85 -13.80 -11.95
N LYS A 438 -23.61 -12.62 -12.53
CA LYS A 438 -24.20 -12.17 -13.81
C LYS A 438 -23.49 -12.73 -15.04
N GLY A 439 -22.43 -13.51 -14.84
CA GLY A 439 -21.65 -14.17 -15.89
C GLY A 439 -20.39 -13.42 -16.34
N ARG A 440 -19.98 -12.33 -15.65
CA ARG A 440 -18.67 -11.69 -15.89
C ARG A 440 -17.56 -12.55 -15.31
N THR A 441 -16.42 -12.59 -15.98
CA THR A 441 -15.25 -13.39 -15.58
C THR A 441 -14.15 -12.44 -15.12
N PHE A 442 -13.47 -12.79 -14.03
CA PHE A 442 -12.43 -11.99 -13.44
C PHE A 442 -11.11 -12.75 -13.42
N LEU A 443 -10.03 -12.11 -13.85
CA LEU A 443 -8.66 -12.55 -13.61
C LEU A 443 -8.03 -11.57 -12.63
N TRP A 444 -7.60 -12.05 -11.48
CA TRP A 444 -7.21 -11.21 -10.36
C TRP A 444 -5.83 -11.61 -9.83
N TYR A 445 -4.83 -10.79 -10.07
CA TYR A 445 -3.56 -10.84 -9.38
C TYR A 445 -3.60 -9.91 -8.17
N SER A 446 -3.11 -10.37 -7.04
CA SER A 446 -2.86 -9.54 -5.85
C SER A 446 -1.60 -10.01 -5.13
N THR A 447 -0.89 -9.05 -4.54
CA THR A 447 0.22 -9.28 -3.61
C THR A 447 -0.27 -9.69 -2.22
N GLU A 448 -1.56 -9.47 -1.92
CA GLU A 448 -2.18 -9.83 -0.65
C GLU A 448 -2.85 -11.21 -0.75
N THR A 449 -2.39 -12.15 0.05
CA THR A 449 -2.92 -13.52 0.06
C THR A 449 -4.41 -13.58 0.39
N ASP A 450 -4.88 -12.74 1.33
CA ASP A 450 -6.28 -12.68 1.75
C ASP A 450 -7.23 -12.37 0.58
N GLU A 451 -6.78 -11.59 -0.41
CA GLU A 451 -7.55 -11.29 -1.61
C GLU A 451 -7.69 -12.49 -2.54
N ILE A 452 -6.61 -13.25 -2.67
CA ILE A 452 -6.60 -14.46 -3.52
C ILE A 452 -7.44 -15.58 -2.90
N LEU A 453 -7.56 -15.63 -1.58
CA LEU A 453 -8.45 -16.58 -0.89
C LEU A 453 -9.93 -16.39 -1.25
N GLU A 454 -10.33 -15.21 -1.72
CA GLU A 454 -11.67 -14.91 -2.21
C GLU A 454 -11.97 -15.49 -3.60
N CYS A 455 -10.97 -15.98 -4.33
CA CYS A 455 -11.12 -16.51 -5.68
C CYS A 455 -11.74 -17.93 -5.70
N ASP A 456 -12.32 -18.32 -6.83
CA ASP A 456 -12.91 -19.64 -7.02
C ASP A 456 -11.87 -20.69 -7.39
N ARG A 457 -10.82 -20.25 -8.10
CA ARG A 457 -9.69 -21.04 -8.56
C ARG A 457 -8.44 -20.15 -8.59
N VAL A 458 -7.29 -20.71 -8.29
CA VAL A 458 -6.01 -19.99 -8.22
C VAL A 458 -4.95 -20.70 -9.03
N PHE A 459 -4.29 -19.98 -9.92
CA PHE A 459 -3.07 -20.41 -10.58
C PHE A 459 -1.86 -19.82 -9.85
N VAL A 460 -0.98 -20.70 -9.38
CA VAL A 460 0.27 -20.28 -8.73
C VAL A 460 1.37 -20.22 -9.78
N PHE A 461 1.97 -19.05 -9.92
CA PHE A 461 3.06 -18.80 -10.86
C PHE A 461 4.43 -18.94 -10.18
N ARG A 462 5.38 -19.48 -10.95
CA ARG A 462 6.79 -19.54 -10.61
C ARG A 462 7.61 -19.45 -11.89
N ASP A 463 8.59 -18.55 -11.92
CA ASP A 463 9.50 -18.36 -13.07
C ASP A 463 8.75 -18.21 -14.41
N SER A 464 7.64 -17.47 -14.40
CA SER A 464 6.74 -17.20 -15.55
C SER A 464 5.94 -18.42 -16.07
N GLU A 465 5.96 -19.53 -15.33
CA GLU A 465 5.16 -20.74 -15.62
C GLU A 465 4.13 -20.99 -14.52
N ILE A 466 3.05 -21.71 -14.86
CA ILE A 466 2.06 -22.14 -13.87
C ILE A 466 2.61 -23.38 -13.15
N ALA A 467 2.95 -23.20 -11.87
CA ALA A 467 3.48 -24.26 -11.02
C ALA A 467 2.36 -25.14 -10.42
N ALA A 468 1.20 -24.56 -10.14
CA ALA A 468 0.06 -25.30 -9.58
C ALA A 468 -1.28 -24.62 -9.94
N GLU A 469 -2.36 -25.43 -9.92
CA GLU A 469 -3.73 -24.99 -9.97
C GLU A 469 -4.44 -25.46 -8.70
N LEU A 470 -5.00 -24.52 -7.93
CA LEU A 470 -5.66 -24.77 -6.66
C LEU A 470 -7.17 -24.48 -6.78
N GLN A 471 -8.01 -25.34 -6.20
CA GLN A 471 -9.47 -25.21 -6.25
C GLN A 471 -10.10 -25.53 -4.89
N GLY A 472 -11.18 -24.81 -4.53
CA GLY A 472 -11.96 -25.07 -3.33
C GLY A 472 -11.10 -25.05 -2.05
N ASP A 473 -11.13 -26.14 -1.28
CA ASP A 473 -10.41 -26.26 0.00
C ASP A 473 -8.87 -26.29 -0.16
N GLN A 474 -8.36 -26.42 -1.38
CA GLN A 474 -6.91 -26.34 -1.65
C GLN A 474 -6.40 -24.89 -1.68
N ILE A 475 -7.29 -23.89 -1.81
CA ILE A 475 -6.90 -22.49 -1.82
C ILE A 475 -6.60 -22.06 -0.39
N THR A 476 -5.34 -22.23 0.02
CA THR A 476 -4.81 -21.85 1.34
C THR A 476 -3.48 -21.13 1.15
N GLU A 477 -3.14 -20.25 2.09
CA GLU A 477 -1.85 -19.55 2.09
C GLU A 477 -0.69 -20.55 2.04
N GLU A 478 -0.74 -21.61 2.84
CA GLU A 478 0.27 -22.67 2.88
C GLU A 478 0.49 -23.33 1.51
N ASN A 479 -0.59 -23.73 0.82
CA ASN A 479 -0.50 -24.38 -0.48
C ASN A 479 0.01 -23.42 -1.56
N MET A 480 -0.38 -22.14 -1.53
CA MET A 480 0.12 -21.12 -2.46
C MET A 480 1.62 -20.88 -2.26
N LEU A 481 2.06 -20.69 -1.02
CA LEU A 481 3.48 -20.53 -0.68
C LEU A 481 4.28 -21.77 -1.07
N ARG A 482 3.80 -22.96 -0.71
CA ARG A 482 4.46 -24.22 -1.06
C ARG A 482 4.65 -24.35 -2.57
N ALA A 483 3.63 -24.14 -3.37
CA ALA A 483 3.71 -24.21 -4.83
C ALA A 483 4.65 -23.12 -5.43
N SER A 484 4.79 -21.98 -4.77
CA SER A 484 5.69 -20.89 -5.21
C SER A 484 7.17 -21.24 -4.98
N PHE A 485 7.50 -22.06 -3.98
CA PHE A 485 8.88 -22.38 -3.58
C PHE A 485 9.34 -23.81 -3.94
N GLU A 486 8.44 -24.81 -3.97
CA GLU A 486 8.87 -26.19 -4.22
C GLU A 486 9.40 -26.38 -5.65
N MET A 487 10.70 -26.69 -5.73
CA MET A 487 11.20 -27.46 -6.87
C MET A 487 10.52 -28.85 -6.81
N GLN A 488 9.81 -29.26 -7.85
CA GLN A 488 9.42 -30.66 -8.00
C GLN A 488 10.72 -31.47 -7.88
N GLU A 489 10.83 -32.31 -6.84
CA GLU A 489 11.74 -33.43 -6.91
C GLU A 489 11.35 -34.20 -8.16
N ALA A 490 12.16 -34.09 -9.18
CA ALA A 490 12.02 -34.85 -10.41
C ALA A 490 11.92 -36.33 -9.99
N GLY A 491 10.74 -36.91 -10.14
CA GLY A 491 10.46 -38.30 -9.83
C GLY A 491 11.50 -39.19 -10.53
N GLN A 492 12.19 -39.96 -9.73
CA GLN A 492 12.91 -41.14 -10.18
C GLN A 492 11.96 -42.20 -10.68
#